data_ac989c90718aad42d7fc2529dcffe1d3
#
_entry.id   ac989c90718aad42d7fc2529dcffe1d3
#
_cell.length_a   1.000
_cell.length_b   1.000
_cell.length_c   1.000
_cell.angle_alpha   90.00
_cell.angle_beta   90.00
_cell.angle_gamma   90.00
#
_symmetry.space_group_name_H-M   'P 1'
#
loop_
_entity.id
_entity.type
_entity.pdbx_description
1 polymer ?
#
loop_
_entity_poly.entity_id
_entity_poly.type
_entity_poly.pdbx_seq_one_letter_code
_entity_poly.pdbx_strand_id
1 'polypeptide(L)'
;FGQNLTGLVEIRIRGEKGQKITVRHAETLDQDGVFYPDTLRTAKSEDTYILNGEEQVLMPHFTFHGFRYAAVEGIENPRPEMFTACVTHSDMRKTGEFRCSNEKVNQLQSNISWSLRDNFFDIPSDCPQRDERLGWMGDAQVFSWTAAFNRETALFFTKWMRDISAASSLERGVPHIVPDIQGTYSSAAWSDAAVIIPWVVYQTYGDTRILEESWKCMHEWVDYIHNHVNENGLWM
;
A
#
# COMPACT_ATOMS: atom_id res chain seq x y z
N PHE A 1 17.79 -0.08 8.20
CA PHE A 1 17.87 0.70 6.94
C PHE A 1 17.63 2.20 7.14
N GLY A 2 17.31 2.68 8.30
CA GLY A 2 17.14 4.12 8.57
C GLY A 2 15.80 4.73 8.15
N GLN A 3 15.07 4.08 7.23
CA GLN A 3 13.74 4.46 6.72
C GLN A 3 12.81 3.26 6.79
N ASN A 4 11.55 3.47 7.21
CA ASN A 4 10.49 2.48 7.00
C ASN A 4 10.08 2.50 5.53
N LEU A 5 9.99 1.35 4.89
CA LEU A 5 9.75 1.24 3.46
C LEU A 5 9.03 -0.06 3.10
N THR A 6 8.38 -0.03 1.95
CA THR A 6 7.90 -1.24 1.28
C THR A 6 8.91 -1.66 0.22
N GLY A 7 9.30 -2.94 0.25
CA GLY A 7 10.29 -3.43 -0.68
C GLY A 7 10.84 -4.81 -0.36
N LEU A 8 12.05 -5.03 -0.83
CA LEU A 8 12.79 -6.29 -0.77
C LEU A 8 14.20 -6.05 -0.22
N VAL A 9 14.80 -7.07 0.36
CA VAL A 9 16.22 -7.05 0.72
C VAL A 9 17.02 -7.83 -0.33
N GLU A 10 17.86 -7.13 -1.07
CA GLU A 10 18.91 -7.74 -1.91
C GLU A 10 20.09 -8.12 -1.01
N ILE A 11 20.61 -9.34 -1.16
CA ILE A 11 21.76 -9.84 -0.42
C ILE A 11 22.84 -10.26 -1.40
N ARG A 12 24.05 -9.70 -1.25
CA ARG A 12 25.25 -10.13 -1.98
C ARG A 12 26.12 -10.98 -1.08
N ILE A 13 26.24 -12.27 -1.44
CA ILE A 13 26.86 -13.26 -0.55
C ILE A 13 27.56 -14.36 -1.33
N ARG A 14 28.65 -14.84 -0.74
CA ARG A 14 29.24 -16.13 -1.03
C ARG A 14 29.23 -16.99 0.24
N GLY A 15 28.75 -18.22 0.16
CA GLY A 15 28.71 -19.14 1.28
C GLY A 15 28.78 -20.59 0.79
N GLU A 16 28.63 -21.54 1.69
CA GLU A 16 28.74 -22.96 1.36
C GLU A 16 27.48 -23.45 0.62
N LYS A 17 27.66 -24.44 -0.26
CA LYS A 17 26.56 -25.11 -0.94
C LYS A 17 25.63 -25.79 0.06
N GLY A 18 24.34 -25.48 0.00
CA GLY A 18 23.32 -25.99 0.92
C GLY A 18 23.16 -25.16 2.20
N GLN A 19 23.99 -24.14 2.43
CA GLN A 19 23.82 -23.22 3.56
C GLN A 19 22.47 -22.52 3.45
N LYS A 20 21.70 -22.53 4.55
CA LYS A 20 20.41 -21.87 4.65
C LYS A 20 20.59 -20.47 5.25
N ILE A 21 20.00 -19.47 4.59
CA ILE A 21 19.90 -18.10 5.11
C ILE A 21 18.42 -17.79 5.27
N THR A 22 18.07 -17.15 6.40
CA THR A 22 16.72 -16.66 6.66
C THR A 22 16.79 -15.16 6.96
N VAL A 23 15.93 -14.39 6.31
CA VAL A 23 15.77 -12.93 6.53
C VAL A 23 14.36 -12.68 7.01
N ARG A 24 14.22 -12.09 8.19
CA ARG A 24 12.94 -11.64 8.75
C ARG A 24 12.88 -10.13 8.76
N HIS A 25 11.70 -9.59 8.51
CA HIS A 25 11.48 -8.15 8.37
C HIS A 25 10.58 -7.63 9.49
N ALA A 26 10.85 -6.43 10.00
CA ALA A 26 10.00 -5.73 10.96
C ALA A 26 10.16 -4.21 10.85
N GLU A 27 9.16 -3.47 11.31
CA GLU A 27 9.17 -2.00 11.29
C GLU A 27 9.80 -1.39 12.53
N THR A 28 9.78 -2.11 13.64
CA THR A 28 10.18 -1.60 14.95
C THR A 28 11.15 -2.54 15.67
N LEU A 29 11.82 -1.97 16.64
CA LEU A 29 12.50 -2.69 17.72
C LEU A 29 11.66 -2.52 18.99
N ASP A 30 11.82 -3.43 19.96
CA ASP A 30 11.24 -3.25 21.29
C ASP A 30 11.99 -2.18 22.10
N GLN A 31 11.59 -1.99 23.38
CA GLN A 31 12.19 -1.00 24.27
C GLN A 31 13.66 -1.28 24.60
N ASP A 32 14.12 -2.52 24.42
CA ASP A 32 15.50 -2.96 24.66
C ASP A 32 16.33 -2.96 23.37
N GLY A 33 15.74 -2.53 22.25
CA GLY A 33 16.38 -2.48 20.94
C GLY A 33 16.44 -3.82 20.22
N VAL A 34 15.66 -4.82 20.66
CA VAL A 34 15.58 -6.14 20.05
C VAL A 34 14.55 -6.14 18.90
N PHE A 35 14.79 -6.94 17.89
CA PHE A 35 13.90 -7.11 16.75
C PHE A 35 12.49 -7.54 17.19
N TYR A 36 11.45 -6.75 16.82
CA TYR A 36 10.11 -6.89 17.32
C TYR A 36 9.10 -7.17 16.20
N PRO A 37 8.71 -8.43 15.96
CA PRO A 37 7.79 -8.82 14.89
C PRO A 37 6.31 -8.82 15.29
N ASP A 38 5.92 -8.61 16.53
CA ASP A 38 4.54 -8.79 17.00
C ASP A 38 3.54 -7.84 16.34
N THR A 39 4.02 -6.68 15.83
CA THR A 39 3.21 -5.74 15.05
C THR A 39 2.76 -6.31 13.70
N LEU A 40 3.36 -7.39 13.24
CA LEU A 40 3.03 -8.07 12.00
C LEU A 40 1.82 -9.00 12.11
N ARG A 41 1.28 -9.22 13.32
CA ARG A 41 0.18 -10.16 13.62
C ARG A 41 0.56 -11.58 13.17
N THR A 42 -0.17 -12.16 12.21
CA THR A 42 0.08 -13.51 11.70
C THR A 42 0.99 -13.56 10.47
N ALA A 43 1.37 -12.40 9.91
CA ALA A 43 2.28 -12.34 8.77
C ALA A 43 3.68 -12.83 9.15
N LYS A 44 4.20 -13.81 8.41
CA LYS A 44 5.54 -14.36 8.67
C LYS A 44 6.66 -13.37 8.32
N SER A 45 6.50 -12.61 7.25
CA SER A 45 7.45 -11.61 6.75
C SER A 45 8.90 -12.13 6.72
N GLU A 46 9.08 -13.29 6.11
CA GLU A 46 10.32 -14.07 6.12
C GLU A 46 10.64 -14.60 4.74
N ASP A 47 11.90 -14.44 4.31
CA ASP A 47 12.46 -15.03 3.10
C ASP A 47 13.54 -16.04 3.46
N THR A 48 13.56 -17.19 2.78
CA THR A 48 14.56 -18.24 2.98
C THR A 48 15.30 -18.54 1.68
N TYR A 49 16.61 -18.62 1.75
CA TYR A 49 17.50 -18.94 0.63
C TYR A 49 18.37 -20.15 0.96
N ILE A 50 18.66 -20.95 -0.05
CA ILE A 50 19.64 -22.05 0.01
C ILE A 50 20.76 -21.73 -0.97
N LEU A 51 21.98 -21.57 -0.47
CA LEU A 51 23.13 -21.18 -1.29
C LEU A 51 23.62 -22.31 -2.18
N ASN A 52 24.15 -21.95 -3.36
CA ASN A 52 24.72 -22.89 -4.32
C ASN A 52 26.23 -23.10 -4.15
N GLY A 53 26.91 -22.31 -3.30
CA GLY A 53 28.35 -22.38 -3.06
C GLY A 53 29.17 -21.33 -3.82
N GLU A 54 28.53 -20.57 -4.71
CA GLU A 54 29.17 -19.51 -5.50
C GLU A 54 28.81 -18.13 -4.96
N GLU A 55 29.39 -17.09 -5.57
CA GLU A 55 28.96 -15.71 -5.31
C GLU A 55 27.56 -15.47 -5.93
N GLN A 56 26.61 -14.98 -5.13
CA GLN A 56 25.22 -14.82 -5.50
C GLN A 56 24.69 -13.46 -5.11
N VAL A 57 23.74 -12.97 -5.91
CA VAL A 57 22.82 -11.91 -5.55
C VAL A 57 21.46 -12.54 -5.32
N LEU A 58 20.98 -12.49 -4.09
CA LEU A 58 19.72 -13.07 -3.67
C LEU A 58 18.69 -11.95 -3.50
N MET A 59 17.52 -12.15 -4.08
CA MET A 59 16.37 -11.27 -3.92
C MET A 59 15.10 -12.12 -4.13
N PRO A 60 14.05 -11.99 -3.31
CA PRO A 60 12.85 -12.77 -3.50
C PRO A 60 12.06 -12.29 -4.73
N HIS A 61 11.22 -13.17 -5.27
CA HIS A 61 10.30 -12.87 -6.37
C HIS A 61 8.85 -13.03 -5.91
N PHE A 62 7.94 -12.25 -6.47
CA PHE A 62 6.50 -12.33 -6.23
C PHE A 62 6.07 -12.12 -4.77
N THR A 63 6.86 -11.38 -4.02
CA THR A 63 6.57 -10.95 -2.65
C THR A 63 7.12 -9.56 -2.42
N PHE A 64 6.69 -8.92 -1.34
CA PHE A 64 7.27 -7.70 -0.79
C PHE A 64 6.98 -7.62 0.71
N HIS A 65 7.75 -6.81 1.42
CA HIS A 65 7.61 -6.60 2.85
C HIS A 65 7.60 -5.12 3.19
N GLY A 66 6.88 -4.76 4.28
CA GLY A 66 6.98 -3.46 4.92
C GLY A 66 7.97 -3.55 6.08
N PHE A 67 9.05 -2.79 6.06
CA PHE A 67 10.09 -2.93 7.07
C PHE A 67 11.00 -1.71 7.20
N ARG A 68 11.64 -1.60 8.34
CA ARG A 68 12.79 -0.73 8.63
C ARG A 68 14.00 -1.54 9.05
N TYR A 69 13.77 -2.71 9.64
CA TYR A 69 14.79 -3.60 10.17
C TYR A 69 14.68 -4.99 9.52
N ALA A 70 15.83 -5.61 9.35
CA ALA A 70 15.91 -7.00 8.92
C ALA A 70 16.79 -7.78 9.91
N ALA A 71 16.27 -8.91 10.41
CA ALA A 71 17.04 -9.88 11.18
C ALA A 71 17.49 -10.99 10.23
N VAL A 72 18.78 -11.35 10.28
CA VAL A 72 19.38 -12.32 9.38
C VAL A 72 19.98 -13.48 10.18
N GLU A 73 19.64 -14.69 9.79
CA GLU A 73 20.17 -15.94 10.35
C GLU A 73 20.92 -16.73 9.26
N GLY A 74 21.91 -17.51 9.69
CA GLY A 74 22.68 -18.38 8.79
C GLY A 74 23.90 -17.71 8.15
N ILE A 75 24.25 -16.48 8.57
CA ILE A 75 25.49 -15.77 8.19
C ILE A 75 26.30 -15.53 9.46
N GLU A 76 27.53 -16.07 9.52
CA GLU A 76 28.36 -15.97 10.74
C GLU A 76 28.81 -14.53 11.04
N ASN A 77 29.14 -13.73 10.03
CA ASN A 77 29.65 -12.37 10.18
C ASN A 77 28.93 -11.44 9.19
N PRO A 78 27.64 -11.10 9.46
CA PRO A 78 26.90 -10.22 8.56
C PRO A 78 27.48 -8.80 8.58
N ARG A 79 27.70 -8.23 7.41
CA ARG A 79 28.18 -6.85 7.25
C ARG A 79 27.09 -6.02 6.54
N PRO A 80 26.85 -4.78 6.95
CA PRO A 80 25.80 -3.93 6.34
C PRO A 80 25.90 -3.85 4.80
N GLU A 81 27.11 -3.83 4.24
CA GLU A 81 27.35 -3.70 2.81
C GLU A 81 26.84 -4.88 1.98
N MET A 82 26.55 -6.00 2.64
CA MET A 82 25.97 -7.18 1.98
C MET A 82 24.48 -6.99 1.66
N PHE A 83 23.81 -6.02 2.29
CA PHE A 83 22.36 -5.87 2.26
C PHE A 83 21.95 -4.52 1.67
N THR A 84 21.08 -4.56 0.67
CA THR A 84 20.47 -3.37 0.07
C THR A 84 18.96 -3.46 0.16
N ALA A 85 18.32 -2.46 0.77
CA ALA A 85 16.86 -2.35 0.71
C ALA A 85 16.44 -1.76 -0.63
N CYS A 86 15.71 -2.54 -1.41
CA CYS A 86 15.17 -2.16 -2.71
C CYS A 86 13.71 -1.72 -2.53
N VAL A 87 13.47 -0.42 -2.60
CA VAL A 87 12.12 0.15 -2.47
C VAL A 87 11.28 -0.22 -3.68
N THR A 88 10.06 -0.72 -3.44
CA THR A 88 9.09 -1.05 -4.48
C THR A 88 7.79 -0.27 -4.29
N HIS A 89 7.25 0.28 -5.36
CA HIS A 89 5.98 1.00 -5.38
C HIS A 89 5.49 1.16 -6.82
N SER A 90 4.21 1.52 -7.00
CA SER A 90 3.73 1.94 -8.32
C SER A 90 4.48 3.18 -8.79
N ASP A 91 4.94 3.16 -10.04
CA ASP A 91 5.70 4.28 -10.61
C ASP A 91 4.77 5.46 -10.92
N MET A 92 4.85 6.47 -10.08
CA MET A 92 4.10 7.71 -10.19
C MET A 92 5.05 8.89 -10.10
N ARG A 93 5.03 9.73 -11.13
CA ARG A 93 5.87 10.93 -11.20
C ARG A 93 5.57 11.87 -10.02
N LYS A 94 6.61 12.39 -9.37
CA LYS A 94 6.48 13.45 -8.37
C LYS A 94 5.96 14.74 -9.03
N THR A 95 4.89 15.32 -8.50
CA THR A 95 4.24 16.52 -9.04
C THR A 95 4.33 17.73 -8.13
N GLY A 96 4.55 17.52 -6.84
CA GLY A 96 4.60 18.58 -5.84
C GLY A 96 5.85 18.56 -4.98
N GLU A 97 6.26 19.73 -4.51
CA GLU A 97 7.28 19.94 -3.49
C GLU A 97 6.78 20.93 -2.45
N PHE A 98 7.02 20.61 -1.20
CA PHE A 98 6.71 21.50 -0.10
C PHE A 98 7.90 21.61 0.84
N ARG A 99 8.23 22.83 1.24
CA ARG A 99 9.21 23.12 2.28
C ARG A 99 8.83 24.44 2.98
N CYS A 100 9.01 24.48 4.29
CA CYS A 100 8.80 25.68 5.10
C CYS A 100 9.91 25.80 6.16
N SER A 101 9.86 26.85 6.96
CA SER A 101 10.83 27.11 8.04
C SER A 101 10.68 26.19 9.26
N ASN A 102 9.58 25.42 9.36
CA ASN A 102 9.33 24.51 10.46
C ASN A 102 9.78 23.07 10.07
N GLU A 103 10.87 22.60 10.68
CA GLU A 103 11.43 21.27 10.35
C GLU A 103 10.49 20.11 10.70
N LYS A 104 9.62 20.24 11.69
CA LYS A 104 8.62 19.21 12.01
C LYS A 104 7.57 19.06 10.90
N VAL A 105 7.19 20.16 10.27
CA VAL A 105 6.25 20.15 9.13
C VAL A 105 6.95 19.59 7.88
N ASN A 106 8.23 19.90 7.66
CA ASN A 106 9.03 19.30 6.60
C ASN A 106 9.16 17.77 6.80
N GLN A 107 9.37 17.33 8.05
CA GLN A 107 9.40 15.91 8.38
C GLN A 107 8.04 15.24 8.14
N LEU A 108 6.94 15.89 8.50
CA LEU A 108 5.59 15.38 8.19
C LEU A 108 5.40 15.19 6.69
N GLN A 109 5.80 16.17 5.87
CA GLN A 109 5.74 16.06 4.40
C GLN A 109 6.57 14.89 3.86
N SER A 110 7.75 14.67 4.43
CA SER A 110 8.59 13.51 4.11
C SER A 110 7.88 12.19 4.47
N ASN A 111 7.28 12.12 5.66
CA ASN A 111 6.55 10.93 6.11
C ASN A 111 5.34 10.64 5.20
N ILE A 112 4.56 11.66 4.81
CA ILE A 112 3.46 11.53 3.86
C ILE A 112 3.94 10.95 2.53
N SER A 113 5.07 11.45 2.01
CA SER A 113 5.63 10.98 0.74
C SER A 113 6.13 9.54 0.80
N TRP A 114 6.65 9.10 1.93
CA TRP A 114 7.04 7.71 2.17
C TRP A 114 5.83 6.81 2.37
N SER A 115 4.87 7.22 3.19
CA SER A 115 3.63 6.48 3.40
C SER A 115 2.86 6.24 2.09
N LEU A 116 2.84 7.23 1.18
CA LEU A 116 2.28 7.07 -0.15
C LEU A 116 2.98 5.96 -0.95
N ARG A 117 4.32 5.96 -0.97
CA ARG A 117 5.09 4.91 -1.66
C ARG A 117 4.85 3.55 -1.06
N ASP A 118 4.84 3.49 0.28
CA ASP A 118 4.74 2.23 1.01
C ASP A 118 3.40 1.53 0.81
N ASN A 119 2.34 2.30 0.52
CA ASN A 119 0.98 1.78 0.42
C ASN A 119 0.42 1.78 -1.00
N PHE A 120 1.01 2.52 -1.95
CA PHE A 120 0.53 2.53 -3.34
C PHE A 120 1.34 1.56 -4.20
N PHE A 121 0.96 0.30 -4.13
CA PHE A 121 1.56 -0.80 -4.87
C PHE A 121 0.45 -1.56 -5.62
N ASP A 122 0.21 -1.20 -6.87
CA ASP A 122 -0.87 -1.64 -7.75
C ASP A 122 -2.28 -1.23 -7.30
N ILE A 123 -2.55 -1.27 -6.01
CA ILE A 123 -3.76 -0.76 -5.35
C ILE A 123 -3.36 0.16 -4.18
N PRO A 124 -4.24 1.06 -3.71
CA PRO A 124 -3.99 1.83 -2.50
C PRO A 124 -4.28 0.95 -1.27
N SER A 125 -3.25 0.27 -0.76
CA SER A 125 -3.40 -0.59 0.42
C SER A 125 -3.37 0.18 1.73
N ASP A 126 -3.98 -0.35 2.76
CA ASP A 126 -4.02 0.20 4.11
C ASP A 126 -2.68 0.06 4.85
N CYS A 127 -1.94 -0.97 4.56
CA CYS A 127 -0.66 -1.25 5.20
C CYS A 127 0.21 -2.19 4.34
N PRO A 128 1.56 -2.11 4.43
CA PRO A 128 2.44 -2.95 3.63
C PRO A 128 2.98 -4.18 4.37
N GLN A 129 2.88 -4.29 5.71
CA GLN A 129 3.71 -5.18 6.52
C GLN A 129 2.99 -6.36 7.15
N ARG A 130 1.72 -6.18 7.57
CA ARG A 130 0.97 -7.18 8.34
C ARG A 130 0.04 -8.02 7.47
N ASP A 131 -0.71 -8.92 8.07
CA ASP A 131 -1.64 -9.86 7.43
C ASP A 131 -2.97 -9.23 6.93
N GLU A 132 -2.93 -8.00 6.49
CA GLU A 132 -4.03 -7.24 5.90
C GLU A 132 -3.70 -6.87 4.45
N ARG A 133 -3.05 -5.75 4.18
CA ARG A 133 -2.55 -5.32 2.86
C ARG A 133 -3.64 -5.29 1.78
N LEU A 134 -4.77 -4.69 2.11
CA LEU A 134 -5.96 -4.67 1.28
C LEU A 134 -6.28 -3.27 0.77
N GLY A 135 -6.95 -3.20 -0.37
CA GLY A 135 -7.40 -1.94 -0.98
C GLY A 135 -8.63 -1.38 -0.27
N TRP A 136 -8.47 -0.88 0.94
CA TRP A 136 -9.54 -0.26 1.72
C TRP A 136 -10.00 1.06 1.10
N MET A 137 -11.29 1.12 0.78
CA MET A 137 -11.91 2.24 0.09
C MET A 137 -11.92 3.52 0.92
N GLY A 138 -12.19 3.42 2.23
CA GLY A 138 -12.22 4.56 3.15
C GLY A 138 -10.87 5.25 3.26
N ASP A 139 -9.80 4.48 3.43
CA ASP A 139 -8.42 4.96 3.50
C ASP A 139 -8.03 5.70 2.21
N ALA A 140 -8.27 5.05 1.08
CA ALA A 140 -7.94 5.61 -0.22
C ALA A 140 -8.69 6.90 -0.54
N GLN A 141 -9.98 6.97 -0.21
CA GLN A 141 -10.78 8.18 -0.46
C GLN A 141 -10.25 9.38 0.33
N VAL A 142 -9.96 9.20 1.62
CA VAL A 142 -9.46 10.29 2.48
C VAL A 142 -8.08 10.75 2.01
N PHE A 143 -7.25 9.83 1.55
CA PHE A 143 -5.88 10.14 1.12
C PHE A 143 -5.77 10.61 -0.33
N SER A 144 -6.80 10.46 -1.15
CA SER A 144 -6.75 10.71 -2.60
C SER A 144 -6.27 12.12 -2.98
N TRP A 145 -6.76 13.16 -2.31
CA TRP A 145 -6.28 14.53 -2.50
C TRP A 145 -4.81 14.69 -2.12
N THR A 146 -4.41 14.14 -0.98
CA THR A 146 -3.01 14.18 -0.53
C THR A 146 -2.10 13.47 -1.52
N ALA A 147 -2.53 12.33 -2.05
CA ALA A 147 -1.79 11.60 -3.08
C ALA A 147 -1.63 12.44 -4.35
N ALA A 148 -2.71 13.07 -4.84
CA ALA A 148 -2.71 13.88 -6.05
C ALA A 148 -1.83 15.14 -5.95
N PHE A 149 -1.72 15.75 -4.77
CA PHE A 149 -0.77 16.85 -4.54
C PHE A 149 0.69 16.43 -4.63
N ASN A 150 1.02 15.20 -4.30
CA ASN A 150 2.39 14.71 -4.20
C ASN A 150 2.85 13.96 -5.46
N ARG A 151 1.93 13.26 -6.13
CA ARG A 151 2.22 12.36 -7.25
C ARG A 151 1.19 12.47 -8.36
N GLU A 152 1.62 12.10 -9.57
CA GLU A 152 0.73 11.91 -10.72
C GLU A 152 -0.08 10.62 -10.54
N THR A 153 -1.29 10.74 -10.01
CA THR A 153 -2.12 9.59 -9.62
C THR A 153 -3.22 9.24 -10.61
N ALA A 154 -3.37 9.99 -11.71
CA ALA A 154 -4.47 9.82 -12.65
C ALA A 154 -4.59 8.37 -13.16
N LEU A 155 -3.50 7.79 -13.68
CA LEU A 155 -3.49 6.42 -14.20
C LEU A 155 -3.71 5.38 -13.10
N PHE A 156 -3.12 5.59 -11.93
CA PHE A 156 -3.26 4.70 -10.79
C PHE A 156 -4.73 4.60 -10.34
N PHE A 157 -5.38 5.73 -10.13
CA PHE A 157 -6.79 5.76 -9.74
C PHE A 157 -7.73 5.33 -10.88
N THR A 158 -7.42 5.66 -12.14
CA THR A 158 -8.22 5.17 -13.28
C THR A 158 -8.22 3.64 -13.36
N LYS A 159 -7.05 3.01 -13.16
CA LYS A 159 -6.96 1.54 -13.08
C LYS A 159 -7.81 1.02 -11.93
N TRP A 160 -7.64 1.56 -10.74
CA TRP A 160 -8.37 1.08 -9.56
C TRP A 160 -9.88 1.32 -9.63
N MET A 161 -10.32 2.43 -10.26
CA MET A 161 -11.75 2.67 -10.51
C MET A 161 -12.39 1.62 -11.43
N ARG A 162 -11.63 1.05 -12.35
CA ARG A 162 -12.09 -0.10 -13.15
C ARG A 162 -12.26 -1.35 -12.29
N ASP A 163 -11.36 -1.60 -11.36
CA ASP A 163 -11.48 -2.71 -10.40
C ASP A 163 -12.71 -2.50 -9.50
N ILE A 164 -12.93 -1.28 -8.99
CA ILE A 164 -14.10 -0.90 -8.19
C ILE A 164 -15.39 -1.14 -8.97
N SER A 165 -15.45 -0.66 -10.21
CA SER A 165 -16.63 -0.85 -11.09
C SER A 165 -16.93 -2.32 -11.37
N ALA A 166 -15.88 -3.15 -11.51
CA ALA A 166 -16.02 -4.59 -11.71
C ALA A 166 -16.49 -5.34 -10.46
N ALA A 167 -16.15 -4.85 -9.27
CA ALA A 167 -16.53 -5.43 -7.99
C ALA A 167 -17.92 -4.98 -7.51
N SER A 168 -18.45 -3.88 -8.05
CA SER A 168 -19.72 -3.26 -7.63
C SER A 168 -20.95 -3.95 -8.25
N SER A 169 -22.08 -3.90 -7.57
CA SER A 169 -23.37 -4.32 -8.11
C SER A 169 -24.53 -3.57 -7.45
N LEU A 170 -25.68 -3.48 -8.14
CA LEU A 170 -26.91 -2.87 -7.58
C LEU A 170 -27.43 -3.60 -6.33
N GLU A 171 -27.17 -4.90 -6.20
CA GLU A 171 -27.69 -5.70 -5.08
C GLU A 171 -26.81 -5.56 -3.83
N ARG A 172 -25.49 -5.43 -3.99
CA ARG A 172 -24.52 -5.43 -2.91
C ARG A 172 -23.86 -4.07 -2.69
N GLY A 173 -24.11 -3.10 -3.56
CA GLY A 173 -23.44 -1.82 -3.57
C GLY A 173 -21.96 -1.93 -3.96
N VAL A 174 -21.13 -1.10 -3.37
CA VAL A 174 -19.68 -1.04 -3.58
C VAL A 174 -18.97 -1.62 -2.35
N PRO A 175 -18.10 -2.64 -2.50
CA PRO A 175 -17.46 -3.27 -1.35
C PRO A 175 -16.49 -2.32 -0.64
N HIS A 176 -16.21 -2.59 0.65
CA HIS A 176 -15.25 -1.79 1.42
C HIS A 176 -13.81 -1.96 0.97
N ILE A 177 -13.50 -3.11 0.34
CA ILE A 177 -12.16 -3.51 -0.08
C ILE A 177 -12.21 -3.85 -1.57
N VAL A 178 -11.25 -3.35 -2.33
CA VAL A 178 -11.15 -3.69 -3.76
C VAL A 178 -9.70 -4.03 -4.13
N PRO A 179 -9.43 -5.23 -4.68
CA PRO A 179 -10.37 -6.33 -4.97
C PRO A 179 -11.05 -6.91 -3.72
N ASP A 180 -12.34 -7.28 -3.86
CA ASP A 180 -13.10 -7.86 -2.74
C ASP A 180 -12.79 -9.35 -2.58
N ILE A 181 -11.90 -9.66 -1.64
CA ILE A 181 -11.50 -11.03 -1.29
C ILE A 181 -12.15 -11.54 0.00
N GLN A 182 -12.92 -10.71 0.68
CA GLN A 182 -13.52 -11.04 1.98
C GLN A 182 -15.05 -11.08 1.93
N GLY A 183 -15.67 -10.64 0.82
CA GLY A 183 -17.12 -10.50 0.74
C GLY A 183 -17.65 -9.39 1.65
N THR A 184 -16.98 -8.25 1.66
CA THR A 184 -17.30 -7.13 2.54
C THR A 184 -18.60 -6.45 2.14
N TYR A 185 -19.29 -5.90 3.14
CA TYR A 185 -20.52 -5.14 2.95
C TYR A 185 -20.22 -3.74 2.42
N SER A 186 -21.24 -3.08 1.88
CA SER A 186 -21.20 -1.67 1.51
C SER A 186 -21.59 -0.80 2.69
N SER A 187 -21.00 0.39 2.81
CA SER A 187 -21.46 1.43 3.74
C SER A 187 -21.00 2.81 3.27
N ALA A 188 -21.71 3.83 3.73
CA ALA A 188 -21.26 5.21 3.65
C ALA A 188 -19.82 5.35 4.21
N ALA A 189 -19.11 6.35 3.80
CA ALA A 189 -17.70 6.65 4.07
C ALA A 189 -16.71 5.74 3.34
N TRP A 190 -16.83 4.42 3.38
CA TRP A 190 -15.94 3.53 2.61
C TRP A 190 -16.30 3.51 1.13
N SER A 191 -17.52 3.11 0.83
CA SER A 191 -18.00 2.93 -0.55
C SER A 191 -18.17 4.25 -1.31
N ASP A 192 -18.23 5.38 -0.61
CA ASP A 192 -18.25 6.73 -1.20
C ASP A 192 -17.03 7.04 -2.06
N ALA A 193 -15.94 6.28 -1.87
CA ALA A 193 -14.76 6.36 -2.73
C ALA A 193 -15.08 6.17 -4.22
N ALA A 194 -16.13 5.39 -4.55
CA ALA A 194 -16.61 5.19 -5.91
C ALA A 194 -17.04 6.50 -6.60
N VAL A 195 -17.44 7.51 -5.83
CA VAL A 195 -17.82 8.84 -6.32
C VAL A 195 -16.69 9.86 -6.09
N ILE A 196 -16.06 9.81 -4.93
CA ILE A 196 -15.08 10.82 -4.51
C ILE A 196 -13.79 10.72 -5.34
N ILE A 197 -13.29 9.52 -5.59
CA ILE A 197 -12.01 9.34 -6.32
C ILE A 197 -12.10 9.83 -7.77
N PRO A 198 -13.11 9.46 -8.58
CA PRO A 198 -13.27 10.04 -9.92
C PRO A 198 -13.37 11.57 -9.90
N TRP A 199 -14.06 12.11 -8.90
CA TRP A 199 -14.18 13.56 -8.73
C TRP A 199 -12.83 14.22 -8.40
N VAL A 200 -12.02 13.63 -7.52
CA VAL A 200 -10.67 14.11 -7.21
C VAL A 200 -9.78 14.10 -8.46
N VAL A 201 -9.80 13.04 -9.24
CA VAL A 201 -9.02 12.95 -10.48
C VAL A 201 -9.48 14.01 -11.48
N TYR A 202 -10.78 14.18 -11.68
CA TYR A 202 -11.31 15.24 -12.54
C TYR A 202 -10.90 16.63 -12.06
N GLN A 203 -11.05 16.93 -10.79
CA GLN A 203 -10.69 18.24 -10.22
C GLN A 203 -9.18 18.54 -10.34
N THR A 204 -8.35 17.51 -10.22
CA THR A 204 -6.89 17.68 -10.26
C THR A 204 -6.35 17.80 -11.68
N TYR A 205 -6.87 16.99 -12.59
CA TYR A 205 -6.27 16.80 -13.93
C TYR A 205 -7.17 17.27 -15.08
N GLY A 206 -8.42 17.64 -14.83
CA GLY A 206 -9.41 17.98 -15.86
C GLY A 206 -9.84 16.79 -16.72
N ASP A 207 -9.54 15.54 -16.28
CA ASP A 207 -9.86 14.34 -17.05
C ASP A 207 -11.34 13.95 -16.87
N THR A 208 -12.16 14.25 -17.89
CA THR A 208 -13.58 13.89 -17.92
C THR A 208 -13.82 12.40 -18.22
N ARG A 209 -12.84 11.71 -18.82
CA ARG A 209 -12.99 10.29 -19.19
C ARG A 209 -13.20 9.40 -17.98
N ILE A 210 -12.54 9.70 -16.85
CA ILE A 210 -12.75 8.91 -15.62
C ILE A 210 -14.18 9.05 -15.10
N LEU A 211 -14.81 10.23 -15.26
CA LEU A 211 -16.21 10.45 -14.89
C LEU A 211 -17.14 9.64 -15.82
N GLU A 212 -16.86 9.64 -17.13
CA GLU A 212 -17.61 8.88 -18.11
C GLU A 212 -17.49 7.36 -17.88
N GLU A 213 -16.26 6.86 -17.70
CA GLU A 213 -16.00 5.44 -17.44
C GLU A 213 -16.61 4.98 -16.10
N SER A 214 -16.60 5.81 -15.07
CA SER A 214 -17.10 5.48 -13.73
C SER A 214 -18.57 5.82 -13.53
N TRP A 215 -19.23 6.49 -14.48
CA TRP A 215 -20.59 7.03 -14.33
C TRP A 215 -21.59 5.99 -13.84
N LYS A 216 -21.58 4.81 -14.43
CA LYS A 216 -22.49 3.72 -14.04
C LYS A 216 -22.28 3.34 -12.57
N CYS A 217 -21.05 3.12 -12.16
CA CYS A 217 -20.70 2.75 -10.76
C CYS A 217 -21.10 3.85 -9.77
N MET A 218 -20.79 5.11 -10.10
CA MET A 218 -21.15 6.28 -9.29
C MET A 218 -22.67 6.39 -9.11
N HIS A 219 -23.43 6.25 -10.20
CA HIS A 219 -24.89 6.34 -10.18
C HIS A 219 -25.52 5.19 -9.39
N GLU A 220 -25.08 3.95 -9.66
CA GLU A 220 -25.56 2.76 -8.96
C GLU A 220 -25.28 2.81 -7.45
N TRP A 221 -24.15 3.40 -7.04
CA TRP A 221 -23.87 3.61 -5.62
C TRP A 221 -24.84 4.61 -4.97
N VAL A 222 -25.11 5.72 -5.62
CA VAL A 222 -26.09 6.72 -5.12
C VAL A 222 -27.48 6.12 -5.03
N ASP A 223 -27.91 5.36 -6.04
CA ASP A 223 -29.21 4.65 -6.04
C ASP A 223 -29.25 3.59 -4.91
N TYR A 224 -28.13 2.86 -4.70
CA TYR A 224 -28.02 1.91 -3.60
C TYR A 224 -28.23 2.60 -2.25
N ILE A 225 -27.55 3.71 -1.99
CA ILE A 225 -27.77 4.51 -0.76
C ILE A 225 -29.26 4.91 -0.65
N HIS A 226 -29.80 5.49 -1.70
CA HIS A 226 -31.19 5.96 -1.69
C HIS A 226 -32.20 4.85 -1.33
N ASN A 227 -31.94 3.62 -1.78
CA ASN A 227 -32.78 2.46 -1.48
C ASN A 227 -32.54 1.85 -0.09
N HIS A 228 -31.49 2.26 0.64
CA HIS A 228 -31.11 1.71 1.95
C HIS A 228 -31.15 2.75 3.09
N VAL A 229 -31.68 3.94 2.83
CA VAL A 229 -31.90 4.93 3.89
C VAL A 229 -33.29 4.74 4.53
N ASN A 230 -33.40 5.13 5.80
CA ASN A 230 -34.67 5.12 6.51
C ASN A 230 -35.58 6.28 6.05
N GLU A 231 -36.76 6.39 6.63
CA GLU A 231 -37.76 7.44 6.36
C GLU A 231 -37.22 8.89 6.56
N ASN A 232 -36.18 9.06 7.37
CA ASN A 232 -35.51 10.33 7.62
C ASN A 232 -34.31 10.58 6.66
N GLY A 233 -34.07 9.71 5.70
CA GLY A 233 -32.97 9.79 4.76
C GLY A 233 -31.58 9.42 5.36
N LEU A 234 -31.57 8.71 6.49
CA LEU A 234 -30.35 8.29 7.15
C LEU A 234 -30.02 6.83 6.82
N TRP A 235 -28.75 6.56 6.53
CA TRP A 235 -28.22 5.21 6.43
C TRP A 235 -28.29 4.49 7.76
N MET A 236 -28.76 3.22 7.76
CA MET A 236 -28.95 2.41 8.97
C MET A 236 -28.12 1.13 8.90
#